data_cf16bc1237b00eb712c035645167fb8b
#
_entry.id   cf16bc1237b00eb712c035645167fb8b
#
_cell.length_a   1.000
_cell.length_b   1.000
_cell.length_c   1.000
_cell.angle_alpha   90.00
_cell.angle_beta   90.00
_cell.angle_gamma   90.00
#
_symmetry.space_group_name_H-M   'P 1'
#
loop_
_entity.id
_entity.type
_entity.pdbx_description
1 polymer ?
#
loop_
_entity_poly.entity_id
_entity_poly.type
_entity_poly.pdbx_seq_one_letter_code
_entity_poly.pdbx_strand_id
1 'polypeptide(L)'
;VEQVDSIIYKSCSSDSELQQILSLQQKNLPSALTEEEKSKEGFVTVVHTFEILKKMNKACPHIIAMANDKVIAYALSMHPKFGNQIEVLVPMFNEIEKLELTDFIAMGQICIDKQFRRKGVFRQLYQTMKTIVFPEFSSIVTEVDAENKRSLAAHQAIGFTDLTGYWSGSTFWKIIQLK
;
A
#
# COMPACT_ATOMS: atom_id res chain seq x y z
N VAL A 1 -30.87 2.50 13.45
CA VAL A 1 -29.66 1.66 13.69
C VAL A 1 -28.98 1.51 12.34
N GLU A 2 -27.93 2.30 12.09
CA GLU A 2 -27.10 2.11 10.90
C GLU A 2 -26.52 0.69 10.98
N GLN A 3 -26.87 -0.11 9.99
CA GLN A 3 -26.29 -1.41 9.80
C GLN A 3 -24.81 -1.21 9.52
N VAL A 4 -23.96 -1.58 10.46
CA VAL A 4 -22.49 -1.55 10.23
C VAL A 4 -22.23 -2.57 9.14
N ASP A 5 -21.97 -2.08 7.94
CA ASP A 5 -21.61 -2.93 6.79
C ASP A 5 -20.39 -3.76 7.18
N SER A 6 -20.52 -5.08 7.13
CA SER A 6 -19.41 -5.97 7.41
C SER A 6 -18.35 -5.80 6.31
N ILE A 7 -17.12 -5.47 6.70
CA ILE A 7 -16.00 -5.32 5.78
C ILE A 7 -15.39 -6.71 5.54
N ILE A 8 -15.26 -7.09 4.28
CA ILE A 8 -14.61 -8.34 3.86
C ILE A 8 -13.23 -8.02 3.33
N TYR A 9 -12.22 -8.73 3.85
CA TYR A 9 -10.83 -8.62 3.42
C TYR A 9 -10.44 -9.84 2.60
N LYS A 10 -9.87 -9.63 1.43
CA LYS A 10 -9.54 -10.72 0.49
C LYS A 10 -8.47 -10.32 -0.51
N SER A 11 -7.98 -11.32 -1.25
CA SER A 11 -7.19 -11.09 -2.47
C SER A 11 -8.05 -10.48 -3.57
N CYS A 12 -7.50 -9.53 -4.32
CA CYS A 12 -8.10 -9.05 -5.55
C CYS A 12 -8.12 -10.18 -6.58
N SER A 13 -9.29 -10.50 -7.13
CA SER A 13 -9.50 -11.67 -7.98
C SER A 13 -10.18 -11.39 -9.32
N SER A 14 -10.56 -10.14 -9.61
CA SER A 14 -11.27 -9.80 -10.83
C SER A 14 -10.83 -8.48 -11.45
N ASP A 15 -11.03 -8.33 -12.75
CA ASP A 15 -10.79 -7.09 -13.46
C ASP A 15 -11.68 -5.95 -12.95
N SER A 16 -12.91 -6.26 -12.55
CA SER A 16 -13.81 -5.28 -11.90
C SER A 16 -13.23 -4.73 -10.61
N GLU A 17 -12.64 -5.58 -9.77
CA GLU A 17 -11.99 -5.15 -8.53
C GLU A 17 -10.75 -4.29 -8.82
N LEU A 18 -9.95 -4.64 -9.84
CA LEU A 18 -8.82 -3.82 -10.28
C LEU A 18 -9.27 -2.42 -10.75
N GLN A 19 -10.36 -2.33 -11.50
CA GLN A 19 -10.94 -1.05 -11.92
C GLN A 19 -11.42 -0.22 -10.71
N GLN A 20 -11.97 -0.88 -9.70
CA GLN A 20 -12.38 -0.20 -8.47
C GLN A 20 -11.18 0.31 -7.66
N ILE A 21 -10.06 -0.43 -7.65
CA ILE A 21 -8.79 0.06 -7.07
C ILE A 21 -8.38 1.37 -7.76
N LEU A 22 -8.38 1.41 -9.09
CA LEU A 22 -8.03 2.61 -9.84
C LEU A 22 -8.97 3.77 -9.56
N SER A 23 -10.26 3.50 -9.45
CA SER A 23 -11.26 4.52 -9.12
C SER A 23 -11.01 5.12 -7.73
N LEU A 24 -10.68 4.29 -6.75
CA LEU A 24 -10.35 4.75 -5.40
C LEU A 24 -9.02 5.52 -5.38
N GLN A 25 -8.02 5.08 -6.15
CA GLN A 25 -6.75 5.79 -6.32
C GLN A 25 -6.98 7.20 -6.84
N GLN A 26 -7.79 7.37 -7.90
CA GLN A 26 -8.09 8.67 -8.50
C GLN A 26 -8.66 9.67 -7.50
N LYS A 27 -9.54 9.21 -6.60
CA LYS A 27 -10.16 10.06 -5.58
C LYS A 27 -9.17 10.54 -4.51
N ASN A 28 -8.01 9.91 -4.40
CA ASN A 28 -7.00 10.19 -3.38
C ASN A 28 -5.71 10.77 -3.96
N LEU A 29 -5.68 11.10 -5.24
CA LEU A 29 -4.59 11.84 -5.86
C LEU A 29 -4.63 13.32 -5.43
N PRO A 30 -3.47 14.02 -5.39
CA PRO A 30 -3.42 15.41 -4.97
C PRO A 30 -4.37 16.33 -5.74
N SER A 31 -4.59 16.07 -7.02
CA SER A 31 -5.50 16.86 -7.87
C SER A 31 -6.98 16.73 -7.50
N ALA A 32 -7.35 15.68 -6.77
CA ALA A 32 -8.73 15.42 -6.35
C ALA A 32 -9.02 15.87 -4.90
N LEU A 33 -8.00 16.38 -4.19
CA LEU A 33 -8.09 16.71 -2.77
C LEU A 33 -7.84 18.19 -2.51
N THR A 34 -8.50 18.74 -1.47
CA THR A 34 -8.18 20.07 -0.96
C THR A 34 -6.86 20.06 -0.19
N GLU A 35 -6.25 21.24 0.02
CA GLU A 35 -5.01 21.35 0.82
C GLU A 35 -5.23 20.87 2.26
N GLU A 36 -6.42 21.10 2.82
CA GLU A 36 -6.77 20.63 4.15
C GLU A 36 -6.84 19.09 4.21
N GLU A 37 -7.46 18.45 3.21
CA GLU A 37 -7.52 17.00 3.10
C GLU A 37 -6.12 16.38 2.95
N LYS A 38 -5.26 16.96 2.11
CA LYS A 38 -3.87 16.50 1.96
C LYS A 38 -3.10 16.54 3.27
N SER A 39 -3.23 17.64 4.02
CA SER A 39 -2.49 17.82 5.27
C SER A 39 -2.98 16.94 6.41
N LYS A 40 -4.29 16.71 6.51
CA LYS A 40 -4.92 15.93 7.59
C LYS A 40 -5.01 14.44 7.30
N GLU A 41 -5.31 14.08 6.06
CA GLU A 41 -5.69 12.72 5.70
C GLU A 41 -4.62 11.98 4.88
N GLY A 42 -3.67 12.73 4.33
CA GLY A 42 -2.68 12.19 3.40
C GLY A 42 -3.27 11.94 2.01
N PHE A 43 -2.43 11.49 1.11
CA PHE A 43 -2.78 11.23 -0.30
C PHE A 43 -1.82 10.22 -0.90
N VAL A 44 -2.23 9.64 -2.04
CA VAL A 44 -1.37 8.77 -2.85
C VAL A 44 -0.77 9.60 -4.01
N THR A 45 0.44 9.26 -4.43
CA THR A 45 1.16 10.01 -5.47
C THR A 45 1.37 9.21 -6.74
N VAL A 46 1.44 7.89 -6.65
CA VAL A 46 1.72 7.02 -7.79
C VAL A 46 0.42 6.68 -8.51
N VAL A 47 0.40 6.93 -9.82
CA VAL A 47 -0.70 6.54 -10.70
C VAL A 47 -0.31 5.24 -11.40
N HIS A 48 -1.14 4.21 -11.24
CA HIS A 48 -0.94 2.92 -11.90
C HIS A 48 -1.86 2.80 -13.11
N THR A 49 -1.39 2.07 -14.13
CA THR A 49 -2.25 1.64 -15.24
C THR A 49 -2.95 0.33 -14.88
N PHE A 50 -4.07 0.05 -15.54
CA PHE A 50 -4.76 -1.22 -15.38
C PHE A 50 -3.84 -2.41 -15.71
N GLU A 51 -3.07 -2.30 -16.78
CA GLU A 51 -2.17 -3.35 -17.25
C GLU A 51 -1.10 -3.68 -16.23
N ILE A 52 -0.47 -2.67 -15.61
CA ILE A 52 0.56 -2.91 -14.58
C ILE A 52 -0.06 -3.50 -13.33
N LEU A 53 -1.20 -3.00 -12.88
CA LEU A 53 -1.90 -3.57 -11.72
C LEU A 53 -2.28 -5.04 -11.95
N LYS A 54 -2.75 -5.37 -13.14
CA LYS A 54 -3.12 -6.73 -13.51
C LYS A 54 -1.92 -7.67 -13.53
N LYS A 55 -0.79 -7.23 -14.09
CA LYS A 55 0.47 -8.01 -14.06
C LYS A 55 0.97 -8.23 -12.64
N MET A 56 0.95 -7.18 -11.81
CA MET A 56 1.34 -7.27 -10.41
C MET A 56 0.44 -8.24 -9.65
N ASN A 57 -0.87 -8.13 -9.84
CA ASN A 57 -1.87 -8.99 -9.19
C ASN A 57 -1.69 -10.47 -9.56
N LYS A 58 -1.31 -10.75 -10.78
CA LYS A 58 -1.04 -12.11 -11.24
C LYS A 58 0.21 -12.70 -10.58
N ALA A 59 1.22 -11.89 -10.34
CA ALA A 59 2.45 -12.33 -9.69
C ALA A 59 2.29 -12.51 -8.17
N CYS A 60 1.57 -11.61 -7.53
CA CYS A 60 1.19 -11.68 -6.12
C CYS A 60 -0.09 -10.85 -5.94
N PRO A 61 -1.19 -11.43 -5.44
CA PRO A 61 -2.47 -10.72 -5.38
C PRO A 61 -2.40 -9.46 -4.53
N HIS A 62 -3.00 -8.38 -5.02
CA HIS A 62 -3.31 -7.22 -4.20
C HIS A 62 -4.33 -7.59 -3.13
N ILE A 63 -4.30 -6.90 -2.02
CA ILE A 63 -5.25 -7.08 -0.92
C ILE A 63 -6.29 -5.96 -0.99
N ILE A 64 -7.54 -6.33 -0.88
CA ILE A 64 -8.65 -5.38 -0.88
C ILE A 64 -9.55 -5.58 0.33
N ALA A 65 -10.19 -4.49 0.74
CA ALA A 65 -11.30 -4.50 1.67
C ALA A 65 -12.56 -4.08 0.91
N MET A 66 -13.63 -4.83 1.10
CA MET A 66 -14.91 -4.60 0.43
C MET A 66 -16.03 -4.38 1.43
N ALA A 67 -16.89 -3.43 1.14
CA ALA A 67 -18.15 -3.21 1.83
C ALA A 67 -19.27 -3.06 0.77
N ASN A 68 -20.36 -3.82 0.91
CA ASN A 68 -21.48 -3.80 -0.04
C ASN A 68 -21.03 -3.95 -1.51
N ASP A 69 -20.19 -4.95 -1.78
CA ASP A 69 -19.64 -5.27 -3.11
C ASP A 69 -18.78 -4.14 -3.73
N LYS A 70 -18.34 -3.18 -2.92
CA LYS A 70 -17.44 -2.10 -3.35
C LYS A 70 -16.09 -2.20 -2.67
N VAL A 71 -15.03 -1.98 -3.43
CA VAL A 71 -13.68 -1.83 -2.88
C VAL A 71 -13.61 -0.50 -2.13
N ILE A 72 -13.37 -0.57 -0.83
CA ILE A 72 -13.26 0.60 0.06
C ILE A 72 -11.82 0.86 0.52
N ALA A 73 -10.94 -0.10 0.29
CA ALA A 73 -9.52 0.04 0.60
C ALA A 73 -8.70 -1.00 -0.16
N TYR A 74 -7.41 -0.71 -0.34
CA TYR A 74 -6.46 -1.66 -0.95
C TYR A 74 -5.05 -1.49 -0.40
N ALA A 75 -4.28 -2.57 -0.50
CA ALA A 75 -2.82 -2.58 -0.36
C ALA A 75 -2.24 -3.32 -1.58
N LEU A 76 -1.35 -2.65 -2.31
CA LEU A 76 -0.79 -3.21 -3.54
C LEU A 76 0.41 -4.08 -3.22
N SER A 77 0.34 -5.35 -3.60
CA SER A 77 1.45 -6.29 -3.55
C SER A 77 2.34 -6.11 -4.77
N MET A 78 3.62 -5.88 -4.56
CA MET A 78 4.58 -5.69 -5.64
C MET A 78 5.74 -6.66 -5.48
N HIS A 79 5.79 -7.67 -6.35
CA HIS A 79 6.93 -8.56 -6.43
C HIS A 79 8.18 -7.75 -6.85
N PRO A 80 9.36 -7.98 -6.26
CA PRO A 80 10.58 -7.23 -6.59
C PRO A 80 10.94 -7.18 -8.08
N LYS A 81 10.53 -8.17 -8.87
CA LYS A 81 10.74 -8.17 -10.33
C LYS A 81 10.12 -6.97 -11.06
N PHE A 82 9.18 -6.26 -10.43
CA PHE A 82 8.57 -5.06 -10.99
C PHE A 82 9.27 -3.77 -10.57
N GLY A 83 10.34 -3.84 -9.77
CA GLY A 83 11.01 -2.68 -9.20
C GLY A 83 11.46 -1.62 -10.21
N ASN A 84 11.77 -2.02 -11.44
CA ASN A 84 12.20 -1.11 -12.52
C ASN A 84 11.04 -0.63 -13.41
N GLN A 85 9.81 -1.06 -13.16
CA GLN A 85 8.65 -0.73 -14.01
C GLN A 85 7.85 0.46 -13.51
N ILE A 86 8.06 0.87 -12.26
CA ILE A 86 7.45 2.06 -11.66
C ILE A 86 8.58 3.00 -11.28
N GLU A 87 8.82 3.99 -12.10
CA GLU A 87 9.97 4.89 -12.03
C GLU A 87 10.15 5.51 -10.63
N VAL A 88 9.09 5.97 -10.02
CA VAL A 88 9.15 6.62 -8.71
C VAL A 88 9.57 5.67 -7.57
N LEU A 89 9.43 4.36 -7.76
CA LEU A 89 9.84 3.35 -6.77
C LEU A 89 11.23 2.76 -7.01
N VAL A 90 11.87 3.07 -8.15
CA VAL A 90 13.22 2.60 -8.47
C VAL A 90 14.23 2.95 -7.38
N PRO A 91 14.26 4.18 -6.82
CA PRO A 91 15.19 4.50 -5.74
C PRO A 91 15.03 3.62 -4.50
N MET A 92 13.80 3.29 -4.11
CA MET A 92 13.53 2.37 -3.01
C MET A 92 14.12 0.98 -3.27
N PHE A 93 13.87 0.40 -4.45
CA PHE A 93 14.38 -0.92 -4.80
C PHE A 93 15.91 -0.94 -4.87
N ASN A 94 16.55 0.12 -5.35
CA ASN A 94 18.01 0.26 -5.35
C ASN A 94 18.58 0.23 -3.93
N GLU A 95 17.92 0.89 -2.97
CA GLU A 95 18.35 0.86 -1.57
C GLU A 95 18.12 -0.50 -0.91
N ILE A 96 17.02 -1.18 -1.23
CA ILE A 96 16.74 -2.53 -0.73
C ILE A 96 17.80 -3.52 -1.25
N GLU A 97 18.22 -3.38 -2.51
CA GLU A 97 19.25 -4.24 -3.11
C GLU A 97 20.57 -4.13 -2.36
N LYS A 98 20.96 -2.95 -1.89
CA LYS A 98 22.17 -2.75 -1.07
C LYS A 98 22.13 -3.49 0.27
N LEU A 99 20.95 -3.80 0.78
CA LEU A 99 20.76 -4.54 2.03
C LEU A 99 20.87 -6.05 1.84
N GLU A 100 21.03 -6.52 0.60
CA GLU A 100 21.01 -7.96 0.25
C GLU A 100 19.75 -8.66 0.77
N LEU A 101 18.67 -7.92 0.93
CA LEU A 101 17.40 -8.44 1.39
C LEU A 101 16.76 -9.26 0.27
N THR A 102 16.49 -10.52 0.57
CA THR A 102 15.80 -11.46 -0.33
C THR A 102 14.47 -11.87 0.29
N ASP A 103 13.64 -12.54 -0.49
CA ASP A 103 12.43 -13.18 0.01
C ASP A 103 11.44 -12.19 0.67
N PHE A 104 11.29 -11.03 0.06
CA PHE A 104 10.32 -10.02 0.49
C PHE A 104 9.31 -9.68 -0.60
N ILE A 105 8.15 -9.23 -0.19
CA ILE A 105 7.17 -8.56 -1.04
C ILE A 105 7.15 -7.07 -0.70
N ALA A 106 7.14 -6.21 -1.70
CA ALA A 106 6.92 -4.80 -1.45
C ALA A 106 5.43 -4.48 -1.38
N MET A 107 5.04 -3.66 -0.41
CA MET A 107 3.73 -3.02 -0.39
C MET A 107 3.89 -1.65 -1.07
N GLY A 108 3.41 -1.56 -2.32
CA GLY A 108 3.68 -0.41 -3.18
C GLY A 108 2.81 0.81 -2.90
N GLN A 109 1.59 0.61 -2.45
CA GLN A 109 0.66 1.68 -2.12
C GLN A 109 -0.47 1.14 -1.26
N ILE A 110 -0.87 1.88 -0.23
CA ILE A 110 -2.05 1.59 0.59
C ILE A 110 -2.99 2.80 0.57
N CYS A 111 -4.26 2.54 0.37
CA CYS A 111 -5.27 3.59 0.32
C CYS A 111 -6.58 3.11 0.96
N ILE A 112 -7.18 3.94 1.76
CA ILE A 112 -8.45 3.68 2.45
C ILE A 112 -9.40 4.83 2.14
N ASP A 113 -10.60 4.49 1.66
CA ASP A 113 -11.66 5.48 1.46
C ASP A 113 -11.90 6.25 2.76
N LYS A 114 -12.01 7.58 2.66
CA LYS A 114 -12.11 8.47 3.82
C LYS A 114 -13.25 8.12 4.78
N GLN A 115 -14.35 7.56 4.26
CA GLN A 115 -15.49 7.15 5.08
C GLN A 115 -15.20 5.93 5.97
N PHE A 116 -14.15 5.16 5.63
CA PHE A 116 -13.76 3.93 6.32
C PHE A 116 -12.46 4.07 7.12
N ARG A 117 -11.89 5.27 7.20
CA ARG A 117 -10.68 5.52 8.01
C ARG A 117 -11.00 5.48 9.49
N ARG A 118 -9.98 5.20 10.32
CA ARG A 118 -10.07 5.09 11.80
C ARG A 118 -10.99 3.96 12.27
N LYS A 119 -11.21 2.95 11.43
CA LYS A 119 -12.04 1.77 11.73
C LYS A 119 -11.24 0.46 11.73
N GLY A 120 -9.91 0.55 11.86
CA GLY A 120 -9.02 -0.62 11.90
C GLY A 120 -8.72 -1.24 10.53
N VAL A 121 -9.15 -0.64 9.43
CA VAL A 121 -8.97 -1.17 8.07
C VAL A 121 -7.50 -1.28 7.70
N PHE A 122 -6.68 -0.31 8.06
CA PHE A 122 -5.23 -0.32 7.80
C PHE A 122 -4.57 -1.57 8.40
N ARG A 123 -4.83 -1.85 9.66
CA ARG A 123 -4.31 -3.04 10.35
C ARG A 123 -4.78 -4.33 9.68
N GLN A 124 -6.06 -4.42 9.36
CA GLN A 124 -6.65 -5.62 8.76
C GLN A 124 -6.13 -5.89 7.36
N LEU A 125 -5.89 -4.86 6.56
CA LEU A 125 -5.25 -5.02 5.24
C LEU A 125 -3.87 -5.67 5.37
N TYR A 126 -3.03 -5.19 6.28
CA TYR A 126 -1.70 -5.77 6.49
C TYR A 126 -1.75 -7.18 7.10
N GLN A 127 -2.67 -7.45 8.02
CA GLN A 127 -2.84 -8.79 8.57
C GLN A 127 -3.27 -9.78 7.49
N THR A 128 -4.19 -9.38 6.63
CA THR A 128 -4.63 -10.19 5.49
C THR A 128 -3.50 -10.41 4.48
N MET A 129 -2.76 -9.34 4.16
CA MET A 129 -1.58 -9.42 3.28
C MET A 129 -0.57 -10.41 3.84
N LYS A 130 -0.22 -10.29 5.11
CA LYS A 130 0.73 -11.19 5.78
C LYS A 130 0.27 -12.64 5.70
N THR A 131 -0.99 -12.92 5.97
CA THR A 131 -1.56 -14.28 5.91
C THR A 131 -1.45 -14.86 4.49
N ILE A 132 -1.66 -14.04 3.46
CA ILE A 132 -1.68 -14.48 2.06
C ILE A 132 -0.27 -14.65 1.50
N VAL A 133 0.66 -13.73 1.81
CA VAL A 133 2.00 -13.75 1.23
C VAL A 133 2.99 -14.64 1.98
N PHE A 134 2.78 -14.87 3.27
CA PHE A 134 3.60 -15.81 4.03
C PHE A 134 3.01 -17.25 3.86
N PRO A 135 3.82 -18.28 3.73
CA PRO A 135 5.27 -18.35 3.90
C PRO A 135 6.09 -18.11 2.63
N GLU A 136 5.50 -17.83 1.47
CA GLU A 136 6.24 -17.60 0.22
C GLU A 136 7.27 -16.47 0.36
N PHE A 137 6.86 -15.38 1.02
CA PHE A 137 7.73 -14.27 1.38
C PHE A 137 7.86 -14.19 2.90
N SER A 138 9.07 -13.91 3.38
CA SER A 138 9.35 -13.82 4.83
C SER A 138 9.11 -12.44 5.42
N SER A 139 8.89 -11.43 4.60
CA SER A 139 8.62 -10.07 5.06
C SER A 139 7.87 -9.21 4.04
N ILE A 140 7.25 -8.17 4.55
CA ILE A 140 6.63 -7.09 3.78
C ILE A 140 7.49 -5.84 3.98
N VAL A 141 7.88 -5.18 2.88
CA VAL A 141 8.72 -3.98 2.89
C VAL A 141 7.97 -2.83 2.23
N THR A 142 8.04 -1.66 2.81
CA THR A 142 7.51 -0.43 2.21
C THR A 142 8.37 0.76 2.58
N GLU A 143 8.10 1.91 1.97
CA GLU A 143 8.76 3.16 2.33
C GLU A 143 7.75 4.22 2.76
N VAL A 144 8.17 5.07 3.67
CA VAL A 144 7.36 6.17 4.20
C VAL A 144 8.22 7.43 4.25
N ASP A 145 7.66 8.55 3.82
CA ASP A 145 8.26 9.87 4.00
C ASP A 145 8.48 10.12 5.51
N ALA A 146 9.71 10.43 5.89
CA ALA A 146 10.08 10.66 7.30
C ALA A 146 9.27 11.80 7.96
N GLU A 147 8.78 12.76 7.17
CA GLU A 147 7.89 13.82 7.64
C GLU A 147 6.45 13.37 7.88
N ASN A 148 6.05 12.24 7.29
CA ASN A 148 4.72 11.67 7.49
C ASN A 148 4.66 10.88 8.81
N LYS A 149 4.70 11.60 9.92
CA LYS A 149 4.71 11.01 11.28
C LYS A 149 3.51 10.13 11.55
N ARG A 150 2.36 10.48 10.98
CA ARG A 150 1.13 9.69 11.12
C ARG A 150 1.26 8.31 10.48
N SER A 151 1.77 8.26 9.25
CA SER A 151 2.00 6.99 8.54
C SER A 151 3.05 6.14 9.25
N LEU A 152 4.17 6.74 9.69
CA LEU A 152 5.19 6.04 10.46
C LEU A 152 4.61 5.43 11.74
N ALA A 153 3.85 6.20 12.51
CA ALA A 153 3.24 5.73 13.75
C ALA A 153 2.25 4.59 13.50
N ALA A 154 1.44 4.68 12.43
CA ALA A 154 0.50 3.63 12.05
C ALA A 154 1.21 2.32 11.68
N HIS A 155 2.31 2.39 10.92
CA HIS A 155 3.12 1.23 10.57
C HIS A 155 3.83 0.63 11.79
N GLN A 156 4.42 1.46 12.64
CA GLN A 156 5.07 1.00 13.87
C GLN A 156 4.07 0.30 14.80
N ALA A 157 2.85 0.83 14.91
CA ALA A 157 1.81 0.24 15.75
C ALA A 157 1.39 -1.18 15.36
N ILE A 158 1.61 -1.58 14.11
CA ILE A 158 1.33 -2.93 13.62
C ILE A 158 2.58 -3.82 13.50
N GLY A 159 3.74 -3.32 13.92
CA GLY A 159 4.96 -4.11 14.06
C GLY A 159 6.06 -3.87 13.03
N PHE A 160 5.91 -2.86 12.16
CA PHE A 160 7.01 -2.48 11.25
C PHE A 160 8.20 -1.94 12.04
N THR A 161 9.40 -2.29 11.58
CA THR A 161 10.68 -1.81 12.11
C THR A 161 11.49 -1.15 11.01
N ASP A 162 12.35 -0.20 11.38
CA ASP A 162 13.21 0.50 10.44
C ASP A 162 14.30 -0.42 9.88
N LEU A 163 14.52 -0.39 8.57
CA LEU A 163 15.64 -1.05 7.90
C LEU A 163 16.75 -0.04 7.56
N THR A 164 16.39 1.01 6.85
CA THR A 164 17.32 2.05 6.39
C THR A 164 16.55 3.31 6.01
N GLY A 165 17.26 4.32 5.57
CA GLY A 165 16.69 5.53 5.03
C GLY A 165 17.57 6.09 3.92
N TYR A 166 16.99 6.88 3.03
CA TYR A 166 17.70 7.49 1.92
C TYR A 166 17.04 8.79 1.49
N TRP A 167 17.83 9.67 0.86
CA TRP A 167 17.34 10.89 0.26
C TRP A 167 16.97 10.68 -1.21
N SER A 168 15.81 11.14 -1.60
CA SER A 168 15.40 11.28 -3.00
C SER A 168 14.89 12.71 -3.19
N GLY A 169 15.65 13.53 -3.90
CA GLY A 169 15.39 14.97 -3.95
C GLY A 169 15.46 15.59 -2.55
N SER A 170 14.42 16.29 -2.15
CA SER A 170 14.30 16.93 -0.83
C SER A 170 13.61 16.08 0.23
N THR A 171 13.21 14.86 -0.11
CA THR A 171 12.49 13.95 0.78
C THR A 171 13.40 12.88 1.34
N PHE A 172 13.39 12.70 2.66
CA PHE A 172 14.03 11.58 3.33
C PHE A 172 13.02 10.45 3.51
N TRP A 173 13.26 9.32 2.84
CA TRP A 173 12.42 8.14 2.89
C TRP A 173 12.95 7.13 3.90
N LYS A 174 12.08 6.62 4.73
CA LYS A 174 12.37 5.48 5.60
C LYS A 174 11.85 4.20 4.95
N ILE A 175 12.73 3.21 4.83
CA ILE A 175 12.39 1.85 4.41
C ILE A 175 12.15 1.02 5.66
N ILE A 176 10.97 0.44 5.76
CA ILE A 176 10.50 -0.28 6.93
C ILE A 176 10.03 -1.68 6.57
N GLN A 177 10.09 -2.60 7.51
CA GLN A 177 9.86 -4.03 7.32
C GLN A 177 8.93 -4.60 8.39
N LEU A 178 7.98 -5.43 7.94
CA LEU A 178 7.14 -6.27 8.79
C LEU A 178 7.53 -7.75 8.57
N LYS A 179 7.89 -8.45 9.66
CA LYS A 179 8.17 -9.89 9.66
C LYS A 179 7.01 -10.69 10.23
#